data_6afb418a5733ca698c852b4c4655622e
#
_entry.id   6afb418a5733ca698c852b4c4655622e
#
_cell.length_a   1.000
_cell.length_b   1.000
_cell.length_c   1.000
_cell.angle_alpha   90.00
_cell.angle_beta   90.00
_cell.angle_gamma   90.00
#
_symmetry.space_group_name_H-M   'P 1'
#
loop_
_entity.id
_entity.type
_entity.pdbx_description
1 polymer ?
#
loop_
_entity_poly.entity_id
_entity_poly.type
_entity_poly.pdbx_seq_one_letter_code
_entity_poly.pdbx_strand_id
1 'polypeptide(L)'
;MDGPSRTLNVALVGPAGSGKTTLFESLAYIAGAVPRRGRANEGFVVGDPSPEAKARQMTTEVTAAHVVHDDVELTLLDTPGAVELVQEGRNVLPGVDLAIVVVEPVGERMVAAAPFLHLLDALDIPHVVFINKMDRSDQRYRDLLESIRMVSARPVVPHQYAIGRGESLVGYVDLLTEQAYQYQPGKASSAMAVPEDHREREQQARAEMLETLADFDDDLLEAL
;
A
#
# COMPACT_ATOMS: atom_id res chain seq x y z
N MET A 1 22.91 11.01 -21.06
CA MET A 1 21.87 10.81 -20.04
C MET A 1 21.83 9.31 -19.82
N ASP A 2 22.35 8.88 -18.69
CA ASP A 2 22.24 7.45 -18.32
C ASP A 2 20.75 7.17 -18.10
N GLY A 3 20.27 6.02 -18.62
CA GLY A 3 18.88 5.59 -18.44
C GLY A 3 18.59 5.28 -16.96
N PRO A 4 17.33 4.95 -16.63
CA PRO A 4 16.96 4.61 -15.27
C PRO A 4 17.85 3.47 -14.73
N SER A 5 18.30 3.58 -13.49
CA SER A 5 19.25 2.64 -12.89
C SER A 5 18.63 1.28 -12.58
N ARG A 6 17.30 1.22 -12.47
CA ARG A 6 16.52 0.04 -12.09
C ARG A 6 15.10 0.09 -12.68
N THR A 7 14.61 -1.06 -13.13
CA THR A 7 13.21 -1.23 -13.58
C THR A 7 12.51 -2.21 -12.65
N LEU A 8 11.29 -1.88 -12.19
CA LEU A 8 10.47 -2.73 -11.32
C LEU A 8 9.03 -2.78 -11.81
N ASN A 9 8.44 -3.96 -11.78
CA ASN A 9 7.02 -4.19 -12.00
C ASN A 9 6.30 -4.29 -10.66
N VAL A 10 5.34 -3.40 -10.39
CA VAL A 10 4.64 -3.29 -9.10
C VAL A 10 3.16 -3.50 -9.30
N ALA A 11 2.60 -4.56 -8.71
CA ALA A 11 1.16 -4.83 -8.79
C ALA A 11 0.40 -4.31 -7.57
N LEU A 12 -0.74 -3.66 -7.81
CA LEU A 12 -1.71 -3.35 -6.77
C LEU A 12 -2.76 -4.46 -6.73
N VAL A 13 -2.80 -5.19 -5.62
CA VAL A 13 -3.72 -6.31 -5.41
C VAL A 13 -4.58 -6.08 -4.16
N GLY A 14 -5.62 -6.88 -3.97
CA GLY A 14 -6.48 -6.80 -2.78
C GLY A 14 -7.97 -6.79 -3.11
N PRO A 15 -8.84 -6.77 -2.09
CA PRO A 15 -10.29 -6.89 -2.24
C PRO A 15 -10.92 -5.80 -3.10
N ALA A 16 -12.09 -6.09 -3.68
CA ALA A 16 -12.88 -5.08 -4.38
C ALA A 16 -13.24 -3.91 -3.46
N GLY A 17 -13.19 -2.69 -3.99
CA GLY A 17 -13.53 -1.48 -3.25
C GLY A 17 -12.43 -0.98 -2.29
N SER A 18 -11.30 -1.68 -2.12
CA SER A 18 -10.21 -1.24 -1.23
C SER A 18 -9.53 0.07 -1.67
N GLY A 19 -9.68 0.46 -2.94
CA GLY A 19 -9.14 1.71 -3.50
C GLY A 19 -7.86 1.55 -4.29
N LYS A 20 -7.57 0.35 -4.82
CA LYS A 20 -6.41 0.06 -5.70
C LYS A 20 -6.30 1.04 -6.86
N THR A 21 -7.35 1.13 -7.67
CA THR A 21 -7.41 2.04 -8.82
C THR A 21 -7.19 3.51 -8.41
N THR A 22 -7.75 3.92 -7.27
CA THR A 22 -7.53 5.29 -6.74
C THR A 22 -6.08 5.52 -6.31
N LEU A 23 -5.43 4.51 -5.73
CA LEU A 23 -4.02 4.55 -5.38
C LEU A 23 -3.15 4.55 -6.64
N PHE A 24 -3.43 3.67 -7.61
CA PHE A 24 -2.78 3.61 -8.91
C PHE A 24 -2.79 4.97 -9.61
N GLU A 25 -3.97 5.61 -9.75
CA GLU A 25 -4.13 6.93 -10.34
C GLU A 25 -3.35 8.02 -9.58
N SER A 26 -3.29 7.90 -8.26
CA SER A 26 -2.54 8.85 -7.42
C SER A 26 -1.04 8.71 -7.62
N LEU A 27 -0.53 7.48 -7.69
CA LEU A 27 0.89 7.20 -7.94
C LEU A 27 1.29 7.66 -9.35
N ALA A 28 0.48 7.34 -10.38
CA ALA A 28 0.71 7.77 -11.75
C ALA A 28 0.71 9.31 -11.89
N TYR A 29 -0.17 10.00 -11.16
CA TYR A 29 -0.22 11.46 -11.14
C TYR A 29 1.00 12.08 -10.44
N ILE A 30 1.37 11.58 -9.25
CA ILE A 30 2.51 12.12 -8.49
C ILE A 30 3.81 11.91 -9.26
N ALA A 31 3.96 10.78 -9.93
CA ALA A 31 5.12 10.49 -10.78
C ALA A 31 5.09 11.21 -12.14
N GLY A 32 4.06 12.02 -12.42
CA GLY A 32 3.97 12.83 -13.63
C GLY A 32 3.60 12.05 -14.91
N ALA A 33 3.20 10.78 -14.80
CA ALA A 33 2.79 9.98 -15.96
C ALA A 33 1.44 10.44 -16.54
N VAL A 34 0.59 11.07 -15.72
CA VAL A 34 -0.69 11.62 -16.15
C VAL A 34 -0.81 13.10 -15.73
N PRO A 35 -1.44 13.95 -16.58
CA PRO A 35 -1.49 15.40 -16.32
C PRO A 35 -2.47 15.79 -15.20
N ARG A 36 -3.39 14.89 -14.83
CA ARG A 36 -4.33 15.08 -13.72
C ARG A 36 -4.69 13.74 -13.09
N ARG A 37 -5.00 13.77 -11.80
CA ARG A 37 -5.48 12.60 -11.07
C ARG A 37 -6.89 12.23 -11.55
N GLY A 38 -7.07 10.99 -11.99
CA GLY A 38 -8.38 10.41 -12.30
C GLY A 38 -9.22 10.23 -11.03
N ARG A 39 -10.56 10.26 -11.21
CA ARG A 39 -11.52 9.89 -10.15
C ARG A 39 -12.47 8.86 -10.72
N ALA A 40 -12.64 7.75 -10.04
CA ALA A 40 -13.49 6.64 -10.48
C ALA A 40 -14.93 7.08 -10.85
N ASN A 41 -15.44 8.14 -10.21
CA ASN A 41 -16.78 8.67 -10.45
C ASN A 41 -16.88 9.61 -11.69
N GLU A 42 -15.76 10.04 -12.26
CA GLU A 42 -15.73 11.04 -13.34
C GLU A 42 -15.51 10.42 -14.73
N GLY A 43 -15.40 9.08 -14.81
CA GLY A 43 -15.21 8.36 -16.08
C GLY A 43 -13.86 8.65 -16.78
N PHE A 44 -12.97 9.35 -16.12
CA PHE A 44 -11.61 9.67 -16.53
C PHE A 44 -10.63 8.94 -15.63
N VAL A 45 -10.48 7.65 -15.87
CA VAL A 45 -9.55 6.79 -15.14
C VAL A 45 -8.63 6.17 -16.18
N VAL A 46 -7.33 6.30 -16.02
CA VAL A 46 -6.35 5.59 -16.87
C VAL A 46 -6.53 4.08 -16.70
N GLY A 47 -6.96 3.66 -15.51
CA GLY A 47 -7.13 2.28 -15.10
C GLY A 47 -8.39 1.56 -15.59
N ASP A 48 -9.39 2.24 -16.15
CA ASP A 48 -10.67 1.60 -16.53
C ASP A 48 -11.31 2.24 -17.76
N PRO A 49 -10.71 2.11 -18.96
CA PRO A 49 -11.25 2.72 -20.17
C PRO A 49 -12.48 1.97 -20.71
N SER A 50 -12.71 0.71 -20.30
CA SER A 50 -13.75 -0.14 -20.88
C SER A 50 -15.17 0.31 -20.49
N PRO A 51 -16.16 0.20 -21.43
CA PRO A 51 -17.55 0.48 -21.11
C PRO A 51 -18.11 -0.41 -19.99
N GLU A 52 -17.62 -1.64 -19.88
CA GLU A 52 -18.04 -2.60 -18.87
C GLU A 52 -17.55 -2.20 -17.47
N ALA A 53 -16.30 -1.80 -17.33
CA ALA A 53 -15.74 -1.30 -16.09
C ALA A 53 -16.51 -0.07 -15.59
N LYS A 54 -16.83 0.87 -16.50
CA LYS A 54 -17.65 2.04 -16.20
C LYS A 54 -19.06 1.68 -15.74
N ALA A 55 -19.70 0.71 -16.41
CA ALA A 55 -21.04 0.27 -16.05
C ALA A 55 -21.10 -0.43 -14.69
N ARG A 56 -20.06 -1.19 -14.35
CA ARG A 56 -19.94 -1.93 -13.08
C ARG A 56 -19.32 -1.11 -11.96
N GLN A 57 -18.71 0.06 -12.27
CA GLN A 57 -17.91 0.86 -11.36
C GLN A 57 -16.78 0.08 -10.65
N MET A 58 -16.17 -0.84 -11.38
CA MET A 58 -15.11 -1.72 -10.87
C MET A 58 -14.12 -2.07 -11.99
N THR A 59 -12.85 -2.27 -11.62
CA THR A 59 -11.81 -2.74 -12.53
C THR A 59 -12.11 -4.13 -13.03
N THR A 60 -12.17 -4.31 -14.33
CA THR A 60 -12.48 -5.59 -15.00
C THR A 60 -11.27 -6.20 -15.67
N GLU A 61 -10.26 -5.39 -16.03
CA GLU A 61 -9.04 -5.80 -16.72
C GLU A 61 -7.82 -5.24 -16.01
N VAL A 62 -6.67 -5.88 -16.20
CA VAL A 62 -5.40 -5.33 -15.68
C VAL A 62 -5.00 -4.10 -16.48
N THR A 63 -4.69 -3.01 -15.79
CA THR A 63 -4.19 -1.77 -16.40
C THR A 63 -2.76 -1.51 -15.98
N ALA A 64 -1.94 -1.06 -16.93
CA ALA A 64 -0.56 -0.71 -16.70
C ALA A 64 -0.29 0.78 -16.90
N ALA A 65 0.56 1.36 -16.06
CA ALA A 65 1.14 2.69 -16.24
C ALA A 65 2.65 2.64 -16.03
N HIS A 66 3.40 3.31 -16.91
CA HIS A 66 4.85 3.47 -16.76
C HIS A 66 5.13 4.82 -16.12
N VAL A 67 5.91 4.80 -15.06
CA VAL A 67 6.30 5.99 -14.30
C VAL A 67 7.80 5.95 -14.01
N VAL A 68 8.42 7.11 -13.89
CA VAL A 68 9.81 7.23 -13.42
C VAL A 68 9.83 8.09 -12.17
N HIS A 69 10.43 7.58 -11.12
CA HIS A 69 10.59 8.28 -9.86
C HIS A 69 11.96 7.97 -9.26
N ASP A 70 12.72 9.02 -8.93
CA ASP A 70 14.08 8.93 -8.36
C ASP A 70 15.00 7.93 -9.11
N ASP A 71 15.09 8.06 -10.45
CA ASP A 71 15.87 7.20 -11.34
C ASP A 71 15.45 5.71 -11.36
N VAL A 72 14.30 5.37 -10.79
CA VAL A 72 13.69 4.05 -10.91
C VAL A 72 12.52 4.11 -11.90
N GLU A 73 12.53 3.23 -12.88
CA GLU A 73 11.41 3.01 -13.79
C GLU A 73 10.45 1.99 -13.18
N LEU A 74 9.19 2.40 -12.98
CA LEU A 74 8.15 1.54 -12.41
C LEU A 74 7.08 1.25 -13.46
N THR A 75 6.74 -0.02 -13.64
CA THR A 75 5.50 -0.43 -14.29
C THR A 75 4.49 -0.73 -13.19
N LEU A 76 3.54 0.17 -12.99
CA LEU A 76 2.43 -0.03 -12.06
C LEU A 76 1.34 -0.84 -12.75
N LEU A 77 0.83 -1.87 -12.07
CA LEU A 77 -0.24 -2.75 -12.57
C LEU A 77 -1.43 -2.67 -11.61
N ASP A 78 -2.57 -2.10 -12.06
CA ASP A 78 -3.83 -2.15 -11.31
C ASP A 78 -4.57 -3.44 -11.65
N THR A 79 -4.87 -4.28 -10.65
CA THR A 79 -5.51 -5.58 -10.86
C THR A 79 -6.96 -5.59 -10.40
N PRO A 80 -7.84 -6.37 -11.07
CA PRO A 80 -9.21 -6.58 -10.61
C PRO A 80 -9.25 -7.16 -9.18
N GLY A 81 -10.12 -6.59 -8.33
CA GLY A 81 -10.30 -7.07 -6.95
C GLY A 81 -11.55 -7.93 -6.74
N ALA A 82 -12.37 -8.11 -7.77
CA ALA A 82 -13.53 -8.98 -7.71
C ALA A 82 -13.11 -10.45 -7.77
N VAL A 83 -13.75 -11.30 -6.97
CA VAL A 83 -13.40 -12.73 -6.86
C VAL A 83 -13.49 -13.44 -8.22
N GLU A 84 -14.45 -13.06 -9.06
CA GLU A 84 -14.66 -13.61 -10.39
C GLU A 84 -13.52 -13.27 -11.37
N LEU A 85 -12.80 -12.17 -11.11
CA LEU A 85 -11.75 -11.63 -11.99
C LEU A 85 -10.32 -11.83 -11.41
N VAL A 86 -10.21 -12.50 -10.26
CA VAL A 86 -8.90 -12.75 -9.60
C VAL A 86 -7.95 -13.52 -10.53
N GLN A 87 -8.48 -14.35 -11.44
CA GLN A 87 -7.64 -15.12 -12.36
C GLN A 87 -6.85 -14.21 -13.31
N GLU A 88 -7.40 -13.09 -13.76
CA GLU A 88 -6.65 -12.13 -14.60
C GLU A 88 -5.49 -11.50 -13.84
N GLY A 89 -5.73 -11.11 -12.58
CA GLY A 89 -4.66 -10.63 -11.70
C GLY A 89 -3.56 -11.68 -11.50
N ARG A 90 -3.93 -12.96 -11.34
CA ARG A 90 -2.95 -14.06 -11.18
C ARG A 90 -2.03 -14.24 -12.37
N ASN A 91 -2.51 -13.98 -13.58
CA ASN A 91 -1.73 -14.18 -14.79
C ASN A 91 -0.56 -13.20 -14.94
N VAL A 92 -0.62 -12.03 -14.30
CA VAL A 92 0.45 -11.02 -14.37
C VAL A 92 1.45 -11.13 -13.21
N LEU A 93 1.07 -11.75 -12.09
CA LEU A 93 1.90 -11.83 -10.89
C LEU A 93 3.28 -12.49 -11.11
N PRO A 94 3.46 -13.52 -11.95
CA PRO A 94 4.79 -14.09 -12.19
C PRO A 94 5.83 -13.11 -12.77
N GLY A 95 5.39 -11.99 -13.33
CA GLY A 95 6.27 -10.93 -13.84
C GLY A 95 6.40 -9.72 -12.90
N VAL A 96 5.97 -9.84 -11.65
CA VAL A 96 5.92 -8.74 -10.67
C VAL A 96 7.09 -8.86 -9.69
N ASP A 97 7.79 -7.76 -9.47
CA ASP A 97 8.90 -7.66 -8.52
C ASP A 97 8.44 -7.31 -7.10
N LEU A 98 7.31 -6.60 -6.97
CA LEU A 98 6.72 -6.17 -5.71
C LEU A 98 5.21 -6.09 -5.83
N ALA A 99 4.47 -6.54 -4.82
CA ALA A 99 3.03 -6.31 -4.73
C ALA A 99 2.65 -5.36 -3.59
N ILE A 100 1.65 -4.50 -3.84
CA ILE A 100 1.02 -3.65 -2.84
C ILE A 100 -0.37 -4.23 -2.55
N VAL A 101 -0.56 -4.83 -1.39
CA VAL A 101 -1.86 -5.37 -0.95
C VAL A 101 -2.67 -4.24 -0.32
N VAL A 102 -3.64 -3.71 -1.06
CA VAL A 102 -4.46 -2.57 -0.62
C VAL A 102 -5.67 -3.08 0.16
N VAL A 103 -5.81 -2.66 1.40
CA VAL A 103 -6.89 -3.05 2.31
C VAL A 103 -7.60 -1.84 2.93
N GLU A 104 -8.81 -2.05 3.44
CA GLU A 104 -9.52 -1.04 4.22
C GLU A 104 -9.40 -1.35 5.72
N PRO A 105 -9.37 -0.34 6.61
CA PRO A 105 -9.19 -0.49 8.05
C PRO A 105 -10.49 -0.97 8.75
N VAL A 106 -11.07 -2.06 8.27
CA VAL A 106 -12.27 -2.72 8.80
C VAL A 106 -11.96 -4.20 8.92
N GLY A 107 -12.13 -4.77 10.12
CA GLY A 107 -11.67 -6.14 10.43
C GLY A 107 -12.05 -7.20 9.40
N GLU A 108 -13.33 -7.29 9.02
CA GLU A 108 -13.80 -8.25 8.01
C GLU A 108 -13.14 -8.04 6.63
N ARG A 109 -12.89 -6.78 6.24
CA ARG A 109 -12.24 -6.44 4.97
C ARG A 109 -10.74 -6.67 5.01
N MET A 110 -10.11 -6.60 6.16
CA MET A 110 -8.71 -6.96 6.35
C MET A 110 -8.53 -8.48 6.21
N VAL A 111 -9.45 -9.27 6.77
CA VAL A 111 -9.46 -10.74 6.58
C VAL A 111 -9.64 -11.13 5.11
N ALA A 112 -10.37 -10.36 4.33
CA ALA A 112 -10.51 -10.58 2.89
C ALA A 112 -9.20 -10.42 2.10
N ALA A 113 -8.13 -9.92 2.71
CA ALA A 113 -6.78 -9.88 2.12
C ALA A 113 -6.06 -11.23 2.15
N ALA A 114 -6.46 -12.17 3.02
CA ALA A 114 -5.81 -13.45 3.20
C ALA A 114 -5.52 -14.22 1.89
N PRO A 115 -6.47 -14.38 0.95
CA PRO A 115 -6.20 -15.08 -0.30
C PRO A 115 -5.12 -14.43 -1.16
N PHE A 116 -4.98 -13.10 -1.09
CA PHE A 116 -3.95 -12.35 -1.82
C PHE A 116 -2.58 -12.55 -1.17
N LEU A 117 -2.49 -12.43 0.16
CA LEU A 117 -1.27 -12.67 0.91
C LEU A 117 -0.75 -14.10 0.68
N HIS A 118 -1.60 -15.12 0.84
CA HIS A 118 -1.22 -16.52 0.61
C HIS A 118 -0.78 -16.79 -0.83
N LEU A 119 -1.40 -16.13 -1.82
CA LEU A 119 -0.98 -16.26 -3.21
C LEU A 119 0.39 -15.65 -3.46
N LEU A 120 0.66 -14.47 -2.92
CA LEU A 120 1.96 -13.79 -3.03
C LEU A 120 3.05 -14.59 -2.33
N ASP A 121 2.77 -15.15 -1.14
CA ASP A 121 3.67 -16.04 -0.43
C ASP A 121 3.99 -17.31 -1.25
N ALA A 122 2.96 -17.92 -1.87
CA ALA A 122 3.14 -19.12 -2.70
C ALA A 122 3.95 -18.86 -3.97
N LEU A 123 3.94 -17.64 -4.47
CA LEU A 123 4.73 -17.20 -5.64
C LEU A 123 6.08 -16.57 -5.24
N ASP A 124 6.38 -16.49 -3.95
CA ASP A 124 7.56 -15.84 -3.38
C ASP A 124 7.73 -14.38 -3.84
N ILE A 125 6.62 -13.66 -3.98
CA ILE A 125 6.60 -12.24 -4.38
C ILE A 125 6.69 -11.36 -3.14
N PRO A 126 7.73 -10.51 -3.02
CA PRO A 126 7.80 -9.49 -1.97
C PRO A 126 6.56 -8.61 -1.98
N HIS A 127 6.01 -8.31 -0.80
CA HIS A 127 4.81 -7.49 -0.75
C HIS A 127 4.75 -6.60 0.48
N VAL A 128 4.03 -5.49 0.34
CA VAL A 128 3.68 -4.57 1.43
C VAL A 128 2.17 -4.46 1.56
N VAL A 129 1.68 -4.25 2.77
CA VAL A 129 0.26 -4.00 3.03
C VAL A 129 0.04 -2.50 3.15
N PHE A 130 -0.83 -1.95 2.29
CA PHE A 130 -1.25 -0.56 2.30
C PHE A 130 -2.65 -0.44 2.89
N ILE A 131 -2.75 0.05 4.13
CA ILE A 131 -4.04 0.29 4.79
C ILE A 131 -4.59 1.63 4.31
N ASN A 132 -5.57 1.58 3.42
CA ASN A 132 -6.20 2.75 2.80
C ASN A 132 -7.41 3.23 3.60
N LYS A 133 -7.88 4.45 3.35
CA LYS A 133 -9.09 5.05 3.96
C LYS A 133 -9.03 5.11 5.49
N MET A 134 -7.85 5.35 6.04
CA MET A 134 -7.64 5.48 7.48
C MET A 134 -8.46 6.62 8.12
N ASP A 135 -8.82 7.62 7.33
CA ASP A 135 -9.71 8.74 7.69
C ASP A 135 -11.14 8.30 8.05
N ARG A 136 -11.53 7.07 7.67
CA ARG A 136 -12.89 6.53 7.88
C ARG A 136 -12.99 5.50 8.99
N SER A 137 -11.92 5.27 9.74
CA SER A 137 -11.87 4.23 10.77
C SER A 137 -11.41 4.77 12.11
N ASP A 138 -12.17 4.47 13.15
CA ASP A 138 -11.80 4.75 14.54
C ASP A 138 -10.99 3.62 15.19
N GLN A 139 -10.64 2.56 14.43
CA GLN A 139 -9.84 1.46 14.94
C GLN A 139 -8.43 1.95 15.28
N ARG A 140 -7.87 1.39 16.36
CA ARG A 140 -6.49 1.70 16.73
C ARG A 140 -5.53 1.04 15.76
N TYR A 141 -4.43 1.71 15.47
CA TYR A 141 -3.37 1.17 14.62
C TYR A 141 -2.94 -0.25 15.03
N ARG A 142 -2.77 -0.49 16.33
CA ARG A 142 -2.39 -1.81 16.85
C ARG A 142 -3.42 -2.90 16.50
N ASP A 143 -4.70 -2.61 16.63
CA ASP A 143 -5.77 -3.57 16.33
C ASP A 143 -5.79 -3.91 14.83
N LEU A 144 -5.48 -2.92 13.97
CA LEU A 144 -5.33 -3.13 12.53
C LEU A 144 -4.12 -4.00 12.20
N LEU A 145 -2.97 -3.74 12.83
CA LEU A 145 -1.76 -4.54 12.65
C LEU A 145 -1.98 -6.00 13.06
N GLU A 146 -2.62 -6.23 14.22
CA GLU A 146 -2.98 -7.57 14.68
C GLU A 146 -3.94 -8.27 13.70
N SER A 147 -4.90 -7.55 13.12
CA SER A 147 -5.82 -8.11 12.13
C SER A 147 -5.10 -8.63 10.88
N ILE A 148 -4.04 -7.95 10.43
CA ILE A 148 -3.20 -8.42 9.32
C ILE A 148 -2.32 -9.59 9.76
N ARG A 149 -1.72 -9.53 10.95
CA ARG A 149 -0.90 -10.61 11.52
C ARG A 149 -1.65 -11.93 11.61
N MET A 150 -2.94 -11.90 11.95
CA MET A 150 -3.79 -13.09 12.00
C MET A 150 -4.00 -13.79 10.66
N VAL A 151 -3.89 -13.07 9.54
CA VAL A 151 -4.15 -13.62 8.20
C VAL A 151 -2.91 -13.75 7.34
N SER A 152 -1.77 -13.26 7.80
CA SER A 152 -0.47 -13.40 7.14
C SER A 152 0.23 -14.66 7.61
N ALA A 153 0.80 -15.42 6.69
CA ALA A 153 1.66 -16.56 7.01
C ALA A 153 3.10 -16.14 7.34
N ARG A 154 3.51 -14.94 6.92
CA ARG A 154 4.82 -14.36 7.21
C ARG A 154 4.71 -13.29 8.28
N PRO A 155 5.77 -13.01 9.06
CA PRO A 155 5.81 -11.89 9.99
C PRO A 155 5.48 -10.56 9.30
N VAL A 156 4.64 -9.75 9.94
CA VAL A 156 4.25 -8.43 9.44
C VAL A 156 4.96 -7.36 10.26
N VAL A 157 5.78 -6.60 9.58
CA VAL A 157 6.62 -5.54 10.16
C VAL A 157 5.98 -4.18 9.85
N PRO A 158 5.69 -3.35 10.86
CA PRO A 158 5.19 -2.01 10.62
C PRO A 158 6.31 -1.12 10.05
N HIS A 159 5.99 -0.38 8.98
CA HIS A 159 6.88 0.64 8.42
C HIS A 159 6.45 2.05 8.83
N GLN A 160 5.15 2.29 8.89
CA GLN A 160 4.58 3.58 9.24
C GLN A 160 3.61 3.44 10.41
N TYR A 161 3.69 4.37 11.35
CA TYR A 161 2.80 4.46 12.50
C TYR A 161 1.87 5.67 12.33
N ALA A 162 0.55 5.44 12.36
CA ALA A 162 -0.44 6.51 12.18
C ALA A 162 -0.56 7.41 13.42
N ILE A 163 -0.56 8.72 13.22
CA ILE A 163 -0.80 9.73 14.26
C ILE A 163 -2.26 10.14 14.22
N GLY A 164 -3.03 9.73 15.21
CA GLY A 164 -4.48 9.91 15.26
C GLY A 164 -5.23 8.77 14.57
N ARG A 165 -6.57 8.94 14.43
CA ARG A 165 -7.47 7.96 13.78
C ARG A 165 -8.74 8.64 13.31
N GLY A 166 -9.40 8.08 12.30
CA GLY A 166 -10.63 8.63 11.75
C GLY A 166 -10.48 10.10 11.38
N GLU A 167 -11.41 10.94 11.81
CA GLU A 167 -11.37 12.37 11.55
C GLU A 167 -10.21 13.09 12.27
N SER A 168 -9.63 12.48 13.31
CA SER A 168 -8.47 13.02 14.03
C SER A 168 -7.13 12.53 13.46
N LEU A 169 -7.11 11.84 12.33
CA LEU A 169 -5.89 11.42 11.66
C LEU A 169 -5.15 12.64 11.12
N VAL A 170 -3.98 12.94 11.69
CA VAL A 170 -3.19 14.12 11.32
C VAL A 170 -1.97 13.79 10.47
N GLY A 171 -1.48 12.54 10.53
CA GLY A 171 -0.26 12.16 9.80
C GLY A 171 0.25 10.78 10.18
N TYR A 172 1.54 10.59 10.01
CA TYR A 172 2.23 9.32 10.33
C TYR A 172 3.67 9.57 10.74
N VAL A 173 4.26 8.59 11.44
CA VAL A 173 5.70 8.49 11.68
C VAL A 173 6.25 7.38 10.78
N ASP A 174 7.31 7.66 10.06
CA ASP A 174 8.12 6.66 9.39
C ASP A 174 9.06 6.04 10.42
N LEU A 175 8.90 4.74 10.68
CA LEU A 175 9.63 4.04 11.75
C LEU A 175 11.09 3.75 11.40
N LEU A 176 11.48 3.80 10.12
CA LEU A 176 12.88 3.65 9.71
C LEU A 176 13.66 4.94 9.96
N THR A 177 13.08 6.08 9.58
CA THR A 177 13.75 7.39 9.68
C THR A 177 13.42 8.14 10.96
N GLU A 178 12.45 7.68 11.76
CA GLU A 178 11.90 8.33 12.96
C GLU A 178 11.34 9.73 12.68
N GLN A 179 11.01 10.01 11.40
CA GLN A 179 10.49 11.30 10.97
C GLN A 179 8.97 11.27 10.92
N ALA A 180 8.33 12.21 11.63
CA ALA A 180 6.88 12.40 11.52
C ALA A 180 6.53 13.34 10.37
N TYR A 181 5.38 13.04 9.73
CA TYR A 181 4.84 13.80 8.62
C TYR A 181 3.37 14.13 8.85
N GLN A 182 3.04 15.41 8.66
CA GLN A 182 1.65 15.87 8.69
C GLN A 182 1.02 15.70 7.31
N TYR A 183 -0.14 15.08 7.28
CA TYR A 183 -0.94 14.96 6.06
C TYR A 183 -1.49 16.33 5.63
N GLN A 184 -1.39 16.62 4.34
CA GLN A 184 -1.96 17.82 3.73
C GLN A 184 -2.80 17.43 2.51
N PRO A 185 -4.13 17.73 2.50
CA PRO A 185 -4.97 17.39 1.35
C PRO A 185 -4.46 18.02 0.05
N GLY A 186 -4.20 17.19 -0.96
CA GLY A 186 -3.77 17.64 -2.29
C GLY A 186 -2.35 18.21 -2.39
N LYS A 187 -1.54 18.05 -1.36
CA LYS A 187 -0.13 18.47 -1.33
C LYS A 187 0.74 17.37 -0.75
N ALA A 188 2.05 17.51 -0.93
CA ALA A 188 3.01 16.67 -0.23
C ALA A 188 2.89 16.87 1.28
N SER A 189 3.01 15.77 2.04
CA SER A 189 3.07 15.84 3.51
C SER A 189 4.29 16.67 3.95
N SER A 190 4.16 17.40 5.04
CA SER A 190 5.25 18.20 5.61
C SER A 190 5.82 17.56 6.86
N ALA A 191 7.13 17.65 7.05
CA ALA A 191 7.78 17.19 8.26
C ALA A 191 7.23 17.91 9.50
N MET A 192 7.05 17.16 10.59
CA MET A 192 6.61 17.68 11.90
C MET A 192 7.35 16.97 13.03
N ALA A 193 7.29 17.52 14.23
CA ALA A 193 7.76 16.81 15.41
C ALA A 193 6.79 15.70 15.80
N VAL A 194 7.31 14.56 16.28
CA VAL A 194 6.45 13.50 16.86
C VAL A 194 5.74 14.07 18.09
N PRO A 195 4.39 14.04 18.16
CA PRO A 195 3.65 14.50 19.33
C PRO A 195 4.05 13.71 20.59
N GLU A 196 4.14 14.39 21.74
CA GLU A 196 4.61 13.77 22.99
C GLU A 196 3.79 12.55 23.41
N ASP A 197 2.49 12.59 23.22
CA ASP A 197 1.56 11.50 23.54
C ASP A 197 1.67 10.29 22.58
N HIS A 198 2.42 10.43 21.49
CA HIS A 198 2.71 9.36 20.52
C HIS A 198 4.14 8.79 20.63
N ARG A 199 5.08 9.46 21.31
CA ARG A 199 6.50 9.06 21.37
C ARG A 199 6.71 7.65 21.95
N GLU A 200 6.11 7.37 23.09
CA GLU A 200 6.25 6.04 23.72
C GLU A 200 5.73 4.90 22.82
N ARG A 201 4.60 5.14 22.14
CA ARG A 201 3.98 4.16 21.24
C ARG A 201 4.77 3.99 19.94
N GLU A 202 5.33 5.06 19.43
CA GLU A 202 6.21 5.05 18.27
C GLU A 202 7.49 4.28 18.58
N GLN A 203 8.15 4.56 19.71
CA GLN A 203 9.33 3.83 20.16
C GLN A 203 9.05 2.33 20.35
N GLN A 204 7.89 1.98 20.92
CA GLN A 204 7.48 0.59 21.05
C GLN A 204 7.28 -0.07 19.67
N ALA A 205 6.59 0.60 18.73
CA ALA A 205 6.36 0.08 17.39
C ALA A 205 7.68 -0.10 16.61
N ARG A 206 8.63 0.83 16.80
CA ARG A 206 9.96 0.73 16.21
C ARG A 206 10.77 -0.43 16.82
N ALA A 207 10.73 -0.60 18.13
CA ALA A 207 11.40 -1.74 18.78
C ALA A 207 10.85 -3.08 18.27
N GLU A 208 9.51 -3.24 18.21
CA GLU A 208 8.87 -4.44 17.65
C GLU A 208 9.27 -4.68 16.18
N MET A 209 9.42 -3.60 15.39
CA MET A 209 9.89 -3.68 14.01
C MET A 209 11.32 -4.22 13.95
N LEU A 210 12.23 -3.64 14.72
CA LEU A 210 13.65 -4.00 14.73
C LEU A 210 13.85 -5.43 15.24
N GLU A 211 13.18 -5.83 16.32
CA GLU A 211 13.20 -7.21 16.84
C GLU A 211 12.75 -8.22 15.78
N THR A 212 11.65 -7.90 15.06
CA THR A 212 11.16 -8.80 14.01
C THR A 212 12.12 -8.89 12.82
N LEU A 213 12.76 -7.79 12.44
CA LEU A 213 13.75 -7.76 11.35
C LEU A 213 15.03 -8.50 11.72
N ALA A 214 15.46 -8.43 12.99
CA ALA A 214 16.64 -9.11 13.49
C ALA A 214 16.53 -10.65 13.41
N ASP A 215 15.31 -11.21 13.37
CA ASP A 215 15.10 -12.65 13.12
C ASP A 215 15.54 -13.10 11.70
N PHE A 216 15.77 -12.14 10.79
CA PHE A 216 16.12 -12.38 9.40
C PHE A 216 17.50 -11.83 8.99
N ASP A 217 18.19 -11.12 9.89
CA ASP A 217 19.45 -10.44 9.62
C ASP A 217 20.37 -10.50 10.84
N ASP A 218 21.40 -11.33 10.75
CA ASP A 218 22.37 -11.53 11.86
C ASP A 218 23.15 -10.25 12.21
N ASP A 219 23.46 -9.40 11.22
CA ASP A 219 24.16 -8.13 11.44
C ASP A 219 23.28 -7.15 12.23
N LEU A 220 21.98 -7.16 11.95
CA LEU A 220 21.01 -6.36 12.70
C LEU A 220 20.82 -6.91 14.12
N LEU A 221 20.81 -8.23 14.28
CA LEU A 221 20.71 -8.87 15.60
C LEU A 221 21.90 -8.52 16.51
N GLU A 222 23.12 -8.44 15.95
CA GLU A 222 24.31 -8.02 16.68
C GLU A 222 24.33 -6.53 17.04
N ALA A 223 23.57 -5.70 16.31
CA ALA A 223 23.51 -4.25 16.50
C ALA A 223 22.46 -3.79 17.51
N LEU A 224 21.49 -4.65 17.88
CA LEU A 224 20.41 -4.37 18.85
C LEU A 224 20.85 -4.71 20.27
#